data_df803ec2d059f572e6997bc6156c3626
#
_entry.id   df803ec2d059f572e6997bc6156c3626
#
_cell.length_a   1.000
_cell.length_b   1.000
_cell.length_c   1.000
_cell.angle_alpha   90.00
_cell.angle_beta   90.00
_cell.angle_gamma   90.00
#
_symmetry.space_group_name_H-M   'P 1'
#
loop_
_entity.id
_entity.type
_entity.pdbx_description
1 polymer ?
#
loop_
_entity_poly.entity_id
_entity_poly.type
_entity_poly.pdbx_seq_one_letter_code
_entity_poly.pdbx_strand_id
1 'polypeptide(L)'
;MEGTTKTKKWDWGQDVLCQIRNANMDESVIFAHQQRVLEALASKDNRTFPIFDTCRLENGGILRLPQLDQKIISQENDDIGIVAFVPAAGASSRYLAPLIPLLDAARMRDAEACAVAVMKMEMDGVMSCPLPSSIKLLLTALKSGITKVSDDLFEQVVREIDAPKALYPAVLEGDSFLCLKRLEHKNLGGLLGEIYICPPGRSADFNREASTVASSLESMFIEQDSSLATLRFESSGQVALDDHGQISSVPAGHGALLPLLPRVRELFPKARAVFIRNIDNISGNSSLVVEATRSFKDNFCRTLSLMDRLREAASQHDMVQLKSIGQSILDIWGITTDAADDPLESLFSRLFHTNVTKMPEDLQRLLARPLVLMGQVPNSANDVGGTCVFADVDGWRQKLCIEVPHVSETDRQVFLENAAKATHFNPVFVMAEIPGQTMINAWNSHPFWLVAKKSWNGRQVYYQESILYEMLGCGHYANVLFVEVPRAVFNPHKSLKDAGQKHLRHWIKS
;
A
#
# COMPACT_ATOMS: atom_id res chain seq x y z
N MET A 1 21.89 -39.03 -3.50
CA MET A 1 20.57 -39.62 -3.16
C MET A 1 19.57 -38.53 -3.35
N GLU A 2 18.95 -38.50 -4.53
CA GLU A 2 17.89 -37.56 -4.89
C GLU A 2 16.60 -37.97 -4.18
N GLY A 3 16.26 -37.25 -3.13
CA GLY A 3 14.98 -37.37 -2.47
C GLY A 3 13.94 -36.57 -3.26
N THR A 4 13.26 -37.19 -4.18
CA THR A 4 12.04 -36.66 -4.80
C THR A 4 10.99 -36.48 -3.70
N THR A 5 10.87 -35.26 -3.18
CA THR A 5 9.73 -34.84 -2.36
C THR A 5 8.49 -34.93 -3.25
N LYS A 6 7.73 -36.02 -3.11
CA LYS A 6 6.38 -36.11 -3.66
C LYS A 6 5.57 -34.98 -3.05
N THR A 7 5.34 -33.91 -3.79
CA THR A 7 4.36 -32.90 -3.47
C THR A 7 3.02 -33.61 -3.28
N LYS A 8 2.52 -33.66 -2.07
CA LYS A 8 1.16 -34.14 -1.75
C LYS A 8 0.21 -33.22 -2.51
N LYS A 9 -0.38 -33.70 -3.61
CA LYS A 9 -1.49 -33.05 -4.26
C LYS A 9 -2.65 -33.09 -3.29
N TRP A 10 -3.06 -31.93 -2.75
CA TRP A 10 -4.24 -31.86 -1.91
C TRP A 10 -5.47 -32.12 -2.77
N ASP A 11 -6.32 -33.00 -2.33
CA ASP A 11 -7.58 -33.31 -2.97
C ASP A 11 -8.63 -32.31 -2.45
N TRP A 12 -8.76 -31.16 -3.13
CA TRP A 12 -9.79 -30.18 -2.78
C TRP A 12 -11.19 -30.61 -3.21
N GLY A 13 -11.33 -31.76 -3.86
CA GLY A 13 -12.55 -32.17 -4.51
C GLY A 13 -12.83 -31.38 -5.81
N GLN A 14 -13.53 -32.01 -6.73
CA GLN A 14 -13.82 -31.43 -8.06
C GLN A 14 -14.64 -30.12 -7.96
N ASP A 15 -15.56 -30.04 -7.01
CA ASP A 15 -16.43 -28.86 -6.82
C ASP A 15 -15.64 -27.61 -6.42
N VAL A 16 -14.69 -27.75 -5.47
CA VAL A 16 -13.82 -26.64 -5.04
C VAL A 16 -12.89 -26.21 -6.18
N LEU A 17 -12.30 -27.15 -6.92
CA LEU A 17 -11.46 -26.85 -8.07
C LEU A 17 -12.25 -26.11 -9.16
N CYS A 18 -13.49 -26.54 -9.43
CA CYS A 18 -14.36 -25.87 -10.38
C CYS A 18 -14.66 -24.43 -9.93
N GLN A 19 -14.94 -24.21 -8.66
CA GLN A 19 -15.20 -22.87 -8.12
C GLN A 19 -13.95 -21.98 -8.18
N ILE A 20 -12.75 -22.49 -7.89
CA ILE A 20 -11.47 -21.77 -8.01
C ILE A 20 -11.27 -21.30 -9.46
N ARG A 21 -11.48 -22.18 -10.45
CA ARG A 21 -11.37 -21.85 -11.89
C ARG A 21 -12.42 -20.82 -12.30
N ASN A 22 -13.66 -21.01 -11.90
CA ASN A 22 -14.75 -20.09 -12.22
C ASN A 22 -14.53 -18.70 -11.61
N ALA A 23 -13.82 -18.62 -10.49
CA ALA A 23 -13.39 -17.39 -9.86
C ALA A 23 -12.12 -16.79 -10.52
N ASN A 24 -11.62 -17.37 -11.61
CA ASN A 24 -10.39 -16.94 -12.30
C ASN A 24 -9.16 -16.89 -11.37
N MET A 25 -9.06 -17.81 -10.43
CA MET A 25 -7.92 -17.94 -9.51
C MET A 25 -6.95 -18.99 -10.03
N ASP A 26 -5.65 -18.74 -9.86
CA ASP A 26 -4.62 -19.72 -10.20
C ASP A 26 -4.50 -20.78 -9.11
N GLU A 27 -4.76 -22.04 -9.47
CA GLU A 27 -4.70 -23.18 -8.56
C GLU A 27 -3.32 -23.33 -7.90
N SER A 28 -2.24 -23.03 -8.62
CA SER A 28 -0.88 -23.16 -8.10
C SER A 28 -0.58 -22.09 -7.04
N VAL A 29 -1.11 -20.87 -7.22
CA VAL A 29 -1.01 -19.77 -6.25
C VAL A 29 -1.81 -20.10 -5.00
N ILE A 30 -3.06 -20.56 -5.16
CA ILE A 30 -3.91 -20.97 -4.02
C ILE A 30 -3.29 -22.14 -3.26
N PHE A 31 -2.71 -23.10 -3.96
CA PHE A 31 -1.99 -24.19 -3.33
C PHE A 31 -0.78 -23.69 -2.54
N ALA A 32 0.00 -22.78 -3.07
CA ALA A 32 1.11 -22.16 -2.35
C ALA A 32 0.64 -21.43 -1.09
N HIS A 33 -0.48 -20.70 -1.16
CA HIS A 33 -1.09 -20.05 0.00
C HIS A 33 -1.51 -21.07 1.07
N GLN A 34 -2.12 -22.17 0.67
CA GLN A 34 -2.48 -23.28 1.58
C GLN A 34 -1.27 -23.86 2.28
N GLN A 35 -0.18 -24.10 1.54
CA GLN A 35 1.06 -24.65 2.12
C GLN A 35 1.64 -23.70 3.18
N ARG A 36 1.64 -22.39 2.91
CA ARG A 36 2.10 -21.37 3.87
C ARG A 36 1.20 -21.30 5.11
N VAL A 37 -0.12 -21.44 4.94
CA VAL A 37 -1.04 -21.54 6.08
C VAL A 37 -0.74 -22.77 6.93
N LEU A 38 -0.52 -23.93 6.32
CA LEU A 38 -0.17 -25.16 7.04
C LEU A 38 1.19 -25.06 7.74
N GLU A 39 2.17 -24.44 7.10
CA GLU A 39 3.49 -24.19 7.69
C GLU A 39 3.39 -23.26 8.89
N ALA A 40 2.63 -22.15 8.79
CA ALA A 40 2.40 -21.23 9.89
C ALA A 40 1.65 -21.88 11.06
N LEU A 41 0.68 -22.75 10.77
CA LEU A 41 -0.03 -23.50 11.80
C LEU A 41 0.86 -24.53 12.51
N ALA A 42 1.75 -25.18 11.77
CA ALA A 42 2.69 -26.18 12.31
C ALA A 42 3.79 -25.52 13.15
N SER A 43 4.36 -24.42 12.67
CA SER A 43 5.39 -23.64 13.35
C SER A 43 4.83 -22.73 14.43
N LYS A 44 3.52 -22.44 14.40
CA LYS A 44 2.82 -21.42 15.20
C LYS A 44 3.34 -20.01 14.94
N ASP A 45 3.91 -19.77 13.77
CA ASP A 45 4.60 -18.52 13.48
C ASP A 45 4.56 -18.13 11.99
N ASN A 46 4.70 -16.82 11.74
CA ASN A 46 4.95 -16.27 10.41
C ASN A 46 6.43 -16.35 10.07
N ARG A 47 6.74 -16.45 8.78
CA ARG A 47 8.13 -16.47 8.33
C ARG A 47 8.64 -15.06 8.11
N THR A 48 9.61 -14.64 8.92
CA THR A 48 10.24 -13.31 8.88
C THR A 48 11.76 -13.42 8.91
N PHE A 49 12.45 -12.29 8.92
CA PHE A 49 13.89 -12.22 8.97
C PHE A 49 14.39 -11.72 10.34
N PRO A 50 15.54 -12.20 10.83
CA PRO A 50 16.15 -11.70 12.05
C PRO A 50 16.39 -10.20 11.98
N ILE A 51 15.88 -9.44 12.96
CA ILE A 51 16.00 -7.99 13.08
C ILE A 51 17.06 -7.67 14.11
N PHE A 52 17.94 -6.69 13.84
CA PHE A 52 19.01 -6.35 14.78
C PHE A 52 19.11 -4.86 15.11
N ASP A 53 18.53 -3.95 14.33
CA ASP A 53 18.45 -2.53 14.69
C ASP A 53 17.32 -1.84 13.91
N THR A 54 16.97 -0.62 14.33
CA THR A 54 15.99 0.24 13.69
C THR A 54 16.69 1.25 12.80
N CYS A 55 16.14 1.52 11.62
CA CYS A 55 16.62 2.60 10.77
C CYS A 55 16.30 3.97 11.38
N ARG A 56 17.30 4.84 11.48
CA ARG A 56 17.21 6.21 12.01
C ARG A 56 18.08 7.15 11.18
N LEU A 57 17.91 8.45 11.36
CA LEU A 57 18.79 9.46 10.73
C LEU A 57 20.25 9.30 11.19
N GLU A 58 20.46 9.04 12.48
CA GLU A 58 21.80 8.98 13.07
C GLU A 58 22.65 7.81 12.59
N ASN A 59 21.99 6.72 12.16
CA ASN A 59 22.71 5.53 11.65
C ASN A 59 22.63 5.39 10.11
N GLY A 60 22.17 6.45 9.40
CA GLY A 60 22.04 6.48 7.95
C GLY A 60 20.96 5.55 7.37
N GLY A 61 20.20 4.87 8.22
CA GLY A 61 19.08 4.01 7.79
C GLY A 61 17.94 4.82 7.18
N ILE A 62 17.73 6.05 7.67
CA ILE A 62 16.84 7.05 7.10
C ILE A 62 17.70 8.24 6.66
N LEU A 63 17.42 8.78 5.50
CA LEU A 63 18.13 9.91 4.90
C LEU A 63 17.29 11.18 5.00
N ARG A 64 17.93 12.33 5.08
CA ARG A 64 17.25 13.62 4.88
C ARG A 64 16.95 13.82 3.41
N LEU A 65 15.79 14.43 3.12
CA LEU A 65 15.46 14.80 1.74
C LEU A 65 16.40 15.92 1.28
N PRO A 66 17.21 15.68 0.21
CA PRO A 66 18.11 16.71 -0.30
C PRO A 66 17.34 17.93 -0.80
N GLN A 67 17.88 19.13 -0.50
CA GLN A 67 17.38 20.37 -1.10
C GLN A 67 18.00 20.51 -2.49
N LEU A 68 17.18 20.46 -3.52
CA LEU A 68 17.63 20.64 -4.90
C LEU A 68 17.61 22.11 -5.29
N ASP A 69 18.68 22.56 -5.93
CA ASP A 69 18.68 23.89 -6.55
C ASP A 69 17.72 23.90 -7.73
N GLN A 70 16.72 24.80 -7.71
CA GLN A 70 15.65 24.87 -8.72
C GLN A 70 16.19 25.05 -10.15
N LYS A 71 17.40 25.62 -10.32
CA LYS A 71 18.01 25.78 -11.63
C LYS A 71 18.49 24.48 -12.28
N ILE A 72 18.75 23.44 -11.47
CA ILE A 72 19.21 22.13 -11.94
C ILE A 72 18.03 21.23 -12.32
N ILE A 73 16.88 21.46 -11.70
CA ILE A 73 15.65 20.63 -11.84
C ILE A 73 15.06 20.72 -13.27
N SER A 74 15.19 21.85 -13.93
CA SER A 74 14.47 22.13 -15.19
C SER A 74 15.05 21.46 -16.44
N GLN A 75 16.20 20.84 -16.40
CA GLN A 75 16.86 20.28 -17.58
C GLN A 75 16.96 18.74 -17.65
N GLU A 76 16.81 18.02 -16.54
CA GLU A 76 17.02 16.57 -16.50
C GLU A 76 15.80 15.71 -16.14
N ASN A 77 14.71 16.31 -15.63
CA ASN A 77 13.61 15.55 -14.98
C ASN A 77 12.35 15.32 -15.84
N ASP A 78 12.27 15.89 -17.05
CA ASP A 78 11.03 15.84 -17.85
C ASP A 78 10.74 14.48 -18.51
N ASP A 79 11.72 13.56 -18.55
CA ASP A 79 11.59 12.30 -19.28
C ASP A 79 11.07 11.10 -18.44
N ILE A 80 11.01 11.23 -17.10
CA ILE A 80 10.56 10.13 -16.24
C ILE A 80 9.07 10.25 -15.94
N GLY A 81 8.27 9.53 -16.70
CA GLY A 81 6.83 9.47 -16.50
C GLY A 81 6.46 8.76 -15.19
N ILE A 82 5.71 9.45 -14.33
CA ILE A 82 5.18 8.91 -13.05
C ILE A 82 3.67 8.87 -13.11
N VAL A 83 3.09 7.74 -12.70
CA VAL A 83 1.63 7.56 -12.57
C VAL A 83 1.29 7.41 -11.08
N ALA A 84 0.28 8.11 -10.61
CA ALA A 84 -0.26 7.87 -9.27
C ALA A 84 -0.97 6.51 -9.25
N PHE A 85 -0.67 5.68 -8.25
CA PHE A 85 -1.25 4.35 -8.07
C PHE A 85 -1.90 4.26 -6.70
N VAL A 86 -3.24 4.21 -6.67
CA VAL A 86 -4.02 4.37 -5.44
C VAL A 86 -4.84 3.11 -5.15
N PRO A 87 -4.46 2.31 -4.16
CA PRO A 87 -5.33 1.26 -3.62
C PRO A 87 -6.61 1.88 -3.05
N ALA A 88 -7.76 1.57 -3.64
CA ALA A 88 -9.05 2.14 -3.28
C ALA A 88 -10.18 1.10 -3.12
N ALA A 89 -9.87 -0.20 -3.24
CA ALA A 89 -10.82 -1.30 -3.14
C ALA A 89 -11.18 -1.71 -1.70
N GLY A 90 -10.51 -1.14 -0.69
CA GLY A 90 -10.69 -1.55 0.71
C GLY A 90 -12.10 -1.33 1.22
N ALA A 91 -12.68 -2.35 1.87
CA ALA A 91 -14.03 -2.34 2.46
C ALA A 91 -14.19 -1.42 3.68
N SER A 92 -13.11 -0.84 4.18
CA SER A 92 -13.10 0.19 5.25
C SER A 92 -13.95 -0.12 6.50
N SER A 93 -14.00 -1.37 6.89
CA SER A 93 -14.86 -1.86 8.00
C SER A 93 -14.73 -1.03 9.28
N ARG A 94 -13.52 -0.55 9.60
CA ARG A 94 -13.28 0.32 10.78
C ARG A 94 -13.85 1.73 10.59
N TYR A 95 -13.77 2.29 9.38
CA TYR A 95 -14.30 3.62 9.07
C TYR A 95 -15.80 3.64 9.19
N LEU A 96 -16.48 2.60 8.69
CA LEU A 96 -17.93 2.46 8.63
C LEU A 96 -18.52 1.80 9.88
N ALA A 97 -17.72 1.30 10.82
CA ALA A 97 -18.20 0.61 12.02
C ALA A 97 -19.37 1.31 12.75
N PRO A 98 -19.37 2.66 12.89
CA PRO A 98 -20.51 3.34 13.53
C PRO A 98 -21.82 3.27 12.73
N LEU A 99 -21.76 2.96 11.43
CA LEU A 99 -22.93 2.89 10.54
C LEU A 99 -23.46 1.46 10.35
N ILE A 100 -22.75 0.44 10.81
CA ILE A 100 -23.16 -0.97 10.64
C ILE A 100 -24.54 -1.25 11.22
N PRO A 101 -24.91 -0.79 12.44
CA PRO A 101 -26.28 -1.03 12.96
C PRO A 101 -27.36 -0.40 12.07
N LEU A 102 -27.11 0.76 11.48
CA LEU A 102 -28.04 1.39 10.54
C LEU A 102 -28.13 0.60 9.23
N LEU A 103 -26.99 0.09 8.73
CA LEU A 103 -26.93 -0.76 7.54
C LEU A 103 -27.77 -2.02 7.71
N ASP A 104 -27.60 -2.71 8.82
CA ASP A 104 -28.34 -3.96 9.12
C ASP A 104 -29.83 -3.70 9.22
N ALA A 105 -30.23 -2.65 9.92
CA ALA A 105 -31.66 -2.25 10.03
C ALA A 105 -32.26 -1.85 8.67
N ALA A 106 -31.48 -1.11 7.83
CA ALA A 106 -31.93 -0.70 6.50
C ALA A 106 -32.06 -1.89 5.53
N ARG A 107 -31.20 -2.88 5.62
CA ARG A 107 -31.31 -4.15 4.85
C ARG A 107 -32.60 -4.91 5.20
N MET A 108 -32.97 -4.88 6.45
CA MET A 108 -34.25 -5.50 6.95
C MET A 108 -35.45 -4.62 6.66
N ARG A 109 -35.28 -3.39 6.14
CA ARG A 109 -36.32 -2.38 5.94
C ARG A 109 -37.10 -2.07 7.22
N ASP A 110 -36.43 -2.15 8.37
CA ASP A 110 -36.98 -1.92 9.70
C ASP A 110 -36.75 -0.46 10.14
N ALA A 111 -37.81 0.35 10.01
CA ALA A 111 -37.76 1.78 10.36
C ALA A 111 -37.55 2.01 11.87
N GLU A 112 -38.07 1.12 12.74
CA GLU A 112 -37.91 1.23 14.18
C GLU A 112 -36.46 0.92 14.60
N ALA A 113 -35.86 -0.15 14.07
CA ALA A 113 -34.49 -0.48 14.27
C ALA A 113 -33.53 0.62 13.70
N CYS A 114 -33.90 1.22 12.56
CA CYS A 114 -33.17 2.38 12.03
C CYS A 114 -33.24 3.57 13.02
N ALA A 115 -34.40 3.85 13.62
CA ALA A 115 -34.51 4.95 14.59
C ALA A 115 -33.63 4.72 15.83
N VAL A 116 -33.53 3.49 16.32
CA VAL A 116 -32.66 3.10 17.44
C VAL A 116 -31.19 3.28 17.04
N ALA A 117 -30.79 2.84 15.84
CA ALA A 117 -29.43 3.01 15.33
C ALA A 117 -29.06 4.50 15.23
N VAL A 118 -29.99 5.32 14.74
CA VAL A 118 -29.82 6.79 14.65
C VAL A 118 -29.61 7.43 16.01
N MET A 119 -30.42 7.08 17.03
CA MET A 119 -30.22 7.62 18.37
C MET A 119 -28.84 7.27 18.93
N LYS A 120 -28.33 6.07 18.66
CA LYS A 120 -27.00 5.68 19.05
C LYS A 120 -25.93 6.51 18.30
N MET A 121 -26.10 6.73 17.00
CA MET A 121 -25.18 7.57 16.22
C MET A 121 -25.15 9.01 16.74
N GLU A 122 -26.27 9.55 17.21
CA GLU A 122 -26.32 10.88 17.84
C GLU A 122 -25.55 10.92 19.16
N MET A 123 -25.76 9.95 20.04
CA MET A 123 -25.02 9.83 21.31
C MET A 123 -23.51 9.70 21.10
N ASP A 124 -23.11 8.97 20.06
CA ASP A 124 -21.70 8.75 19.68
C ASP A 124 -21.07 9.92 18.92
N GLY A 125 -21.85 11.00 18.65
CA GLY A 125 -21.37 12.18 17.92
C GLY A 125 -21.14 11.94 16.42
N VAL A 126 -21.63 10.87 15.84
CA VAL A 126 -21.48 10.49 14.42
C VAL A 126 -22.20 11.48 13.50
N MET A 127 -23.24 12.13 14.00
CA MET A 127 -24.05 13.09 13.24
C MET A 127 -23.31 14.34 12.79
N SER A 128 -22.20 14.68 13.45
CA SER A 128 -21.32 15.79 13.07
C SER A 128 -20.28 15.41 12.00
N CYS A 129 -20.23 14.13 11.62
CA CYS A 129 -19.34 13.64 10.59
C CYS A 129 -19.91 13.81 9.17
N PRO A 130 -19.08 13.76 8.12
CA PRO A 130 -19.58 13.69 6.76
C PRO A 130 -20.39 12.40 6.55
N LEU A 131 -21.67 12.56 6.22
CA LEU A 131 -22.56 11.43 5.95
C LEU A 131 -23.11 11.53 4.53
N PRO A 132 -23.34 10.40 3.86
CA PRO A 132 -24.04 10.33 2.58
C PRO A 132 -25.44 10.96 2.62
N SER A 133 -25.91 11.41 1.45
CA SER A 133 -27.16 12.16 1.34
C SER A 133 -28.38 11.33 1.74
N SER A 134 -28.42 10.05 1.37
CA SER A 134 -29.54 9.18 1.71
C SER A 134 -29.65 8.96 3.21
N ILE A 135 -28.51 8.85 3.92
CA ILE A 135 -28.50 8.75 5.38
C ILE A 135 -29.08 10.02 6.00
N LYS A 136 -28.66 11.20 5.51
CA LYS A 136 -29.21 12.49 5.99
C LYS A 136 -30.73 12.59 5.75
N LEU A 137 -31.22 12.11 4.60
CA LEU A 137 -32.65 12.05 4.29
C LEU A 137 -33.42 11.11 5.22
N LEU A 138 -32.89 9.88 5.42
CA LEU A 138 -33.49 8.92 6.35
C LEU A 138 -33.56 9.48 7.77
N LEU A 139 -32.48 10.11 8.24
CA LEU A 139 -32.44 10.77 9.55
C LEU A 139 -33.52 11.84 9.69
N THR A 140 -33.69 12.66 8.66
CA THR A 140 -34.70 13.71 8.62
C THR A 140 -36.12 13.11 8.68
N ALA A 141 -36.38 12.07 7.89
CA ALA A 141 -37.66 11.38 7.86
C ALA A 141 -38.04 10.78 9.23
N LEU A 142 -37.10 10.04 9.85
CA LEU A 142 -37.30 9.42 11.16
C LEU A 142 -37.55 10.47 12.27
N LYS A 143 -36.79 11.58 12.26
CA LYS A 143 -36.97 12.69 13.22
C LYS A 143 -38.31 13.42 13.05
N SER A 144 -38.87 13.45 11.85
CA SER A 144 -40.17 14.02 11.57
C SER A 144 -41.34 13.10 11.95
N GLY A 145 -41.04 11.95 12.56
CA GLY A 145 -42.07 10.97 12.96
C GLY A 145 -42.67 10.20 11.77
N ILE A 146 -41.99 10.19 10.62
CA ILE A 146 -42.42 9.40 9.45
C ILE A 146 -42.14 7.92 9.76
N THR A 147 -43.21 7.17 10.00
CA THR A 147 -43.12 5.72 10.27
C THR A 147 -43.07 4.86 9.00
N LYS A 148 -43.41 5.44 7.85
CA LYS A 148 -43.44 4.74 6.57
C LYS A 148 -42.32 5.29 5.64
N VAL A 149 -41.12 4.75 5.81
CA VAL A 149 -39.96 5.03 4.94
C VAL A 149 -40.13 4.24 3.64
N SER A 150 -39.79 4.86 2.50
CA SER A 150 -39.90 4.17 1.21
C SER A 150 -38.79 3.11 1.06
N ASP A 151 -39.12 2.03 0.36
CA ASP A 151 -38.14 0.99 0.02
C ASP A 151 -36.93 1.55 -0.76
N ASP A 152 -37.19 2.48 -1.66
CA ASP A 152 -36.12 3.17 -2.43
C ASP A 152 -35.12 3.87 -1.53
N LEU A 153 -35.56 4.49 -0.44
CA LEU A 153 -34.65 5.17 0.49
C LEU A 153 -33.82 4.17 1.28
N PHE A 154 -34.40 3.04 1.70
CA PHE A 154 -33.63 1.97 2.33
C PHE A 154 -32.57 1.41 1.38
N GLU A 155 -32.92 1.15 0.12
CA GLU A 155 -31.96 0.65 -0.90
C GLU A 155 -30.84 1.65 -1.18
N GLN A 156 -31.15 2.95 -1.20
CA GLN A 156 -30.13 3.99 -1.33
C GLN A 156 -29.18 4.01 -0.14
N VAL A 157 -29.71 3.95 1.09
CA VAL A 157 -28.90 3.91 2.31
C VAL A 157 -27.98 2.70 2.32
N VAL A 158 -28.49 1.51 2.00
CA VAL A 158 -27.69 0.28 1.89
C VAL A 158 -26.60 0.46 0.86
N ARG A 159 -26.92 0.93 -0.34
CA ARG A 159 -25.94 1.11 -1.43
C ARG A 159 -24.85 2.12 -1.07
N GLU A 160 -25.19 3.21 -0.36
CA GLU A 160 -24.23 4.22 0.05
C GLU A 160 -23.34 3.75 1.20
N ILE A 161 -23.87 2.99 2.19
CA ILE A 161 -23.07 2.44 3.28
C ILE A 161 -22.16 1.29 2.78
N ASP A 162 -22.63 0.47 1.85
CA ASP A 162 -21.84 -0.59 1.23
C ASP A 162 -20.82 -0.07 0.18
N ALA A 163 -20.80 1.25 -0.07
CA ALA A 163 -19.87 1.83 -1.02
C ALA A 163 -18.41 1.72 -0.52
N PRO A 164 -17.44 1.59 -1.43
CA PRO A 164 -16.02 1.70 -1.09
C PRO A 164 -15.72 3.06 -0.45
N LYS A 165 -14.78 3.10 0.49
CA LYS A 165 -14.37 4.33 1.18
C LYS A 165 -14.02 5.48 0.23
N ALA A 166 -13.43 5.16 -0.91
CA ALA A 166 -13.09 6.14 -1.94
C ALA A 166 -14.26 7.02 -2.36
N LEU A 167 -15.47 6.47 -2.38
CA LEU A 167 -16.71 7.15 -2.77
C LEU A 167 -17.44 7.80 -1.59
N TYR A 168 -16.93 7.65 -0.39
CA TYR A 168 -17.53 8.23 0.80
C TYR A 168 -17.18 9.71 0.94
N PRO A 169 -18.10 10.55 1.47
CA PRO A 169 -17.79 11.93 1.80
C PRO A 169 -16.64 12.00 2.80
N ALA A 170 -15.58 12.71 2.44
CA ALA A 170 -14.42 12.96 3.29
C ALA A 170 -14.52 14.29 4.04
N VAL A 171 -15.43 15.18 3.60
CA VAL A 171 -15.67 16.48 4.20
C VAL A 171 -17.18 16.74 4.30
N LEU A 172 -17.58 17.66 5.20
CA LEU A 172 -19.00 17.98 5.45
C LEU A 172 -19.72 18.54 4.22
N GLU A 173 -18.98 19.17 3.33
CA GLU A 173 -19.46 19.74 2.06
C GLU A 173 -19.84 18.66 1.02
N GLY A 174 -19.41 17.42 1.25
CA GLY A 174 -19.82 16.27 0.46
C GLY A 174 -18.76 15.71 -0.49
N ASP A 175 -17.59 16.37 -0.66
CA ASP A 175 -16.52 15.83 -1.50
C ASP A 175 -16.02 14.49 -0.97
N SER A 176 -15.91 13.52 -1.87
CA SER A 176 -15.45 12.17 -1.54
C SER A 176 -13.92 12.10 -1.39
N PHE A 177 -13.43 11.00 -0.79
CA PHE A 177 -12.00 10.72 -0.74
C PHE A 177 -11.39 10.68 -2.14
N LEU A 178 -12.09 10.15 -3.13
CA LEU A 178 -11.64 10.12 -4.53
C LEU A 178 -11.48 11.53 -5.10
N CYS A 179 -12.47 12.41 -4.89
CA CYS A 179 -12.40 13.78 -5.34
C CYS A 179 -11.21 14.52 -4.73
N LEU A 180 -11.02 14.42 -3.42
CA LEU A 180 -9.92 15.08 -2.73
C LEU A 180 -8.56 14.52 -3.17
N LYS A 181 -8.45 13.21 -3.39
CA LYS A 181 -7.22 12.59 -3.89
C LYS A 181 -6.86 13.10 -5.29
N ARG A 182 -7.83 13.24 -6.17
CA ARG A 182 -7.64 13.82 -7.49
C ARG A 182 -7.17 15.27 -7.44
N LEU A 183 -7.72 16.08 -6.52
CA LEU A 183 -7.26 17.45 -6.29
C LEU A 183 -5.81 17.49 -5.80
N GLU A 184 -5.40 16.57 -4.89
CA GLU A 184 -3.99 16.44 -4.49
C GLU A 184 -3.08 16.20 -5.69
N HIS A 185 -3.42 15.22 -6.54
CA HIS A 185 -2.61 14.86 -7.70
C HIS A 185 -2.53 16.00 -8.73
N LYS A 186 -3.65 16.68 -8.98
CA LYS A 186 -3.70 17.87 -9.86
C LYS A 186 -2.73 18.96 -9.37
N ASN A 187 -2.73 19.22 -8.07
CA ASN A 187 -1.92 20.29 -7.47
C ASN A 187 -0.43 19.93 -7.35
N LEU A 188 -0.12 18.64 -7.24
CA LEU A 188 1.27 18.18 -7.31
C LEU A 188 1.89 18.52 -8.66
N GLY A 189 1.18 18.28 -9.74
CA GLY A 189 1.67 18.46 -11.12
C GLY A 189 2.73 17.41 -11.52
N GLY A 190 3.01 17.33 -12.82
CA GLY A 190 4.07 16.46 -13.37
C GLY A 190 3.81 14.95 -13.18
N LEU A 191 2.55 14.54 -13.04
CA LEU A 191 2.11 13.16 -13.19
C LEU A 191 1.58 12.93 -14.60
N LEU A 192 1.82 11.76 -15.17
CA LEU A 192 1.23 11.35 -16.47
C LEU A 192 -0.27 11.07 -16.35
N GLY A 193 -0.70 10.55 -15.21
CA GLY A 193 -2.06 10.16 -14.94
C GLY A 193 -2.20 9.51 -13.57
N GLU A 194 -3.36 8.93 -13.33
CA GLU A 194 -3.69 8.29 -12.07
C GLU A 194 -4.47 6.99 -12.30
N ILE A 195 -4.13 5.97 -11.50
CA ILE A 195 -4.78 4.66 -11.49
C ILE A 195 -5.38 4.45 -10.11
N TYR A 196 -6.66 4.14 -10.07
CA TYR A 196 -7.37 3.73 -8.87
C TYR A 196 -7.74 2.25 -8.96
N ILE A 197 -7.33 1.47 -7.95
CA ILE A 197 -7.74 0.07 -7.86
C ILE A 197 -9.06 0.04 -7.10
N CYS A 198 -10.13 -0.31 -7.79
CA CYS A 198 -11.49 -0.33 -7.26
C CYS A 198 -12.00 -1.77 -7.06
N PRO A 199 -13.07 -1.97 -6.27
CA PRO A 199 -13.70 -3.28 -6.13
C PRO A 199 -14.33 -3.72 -7.46
N PRO A 200 -14.52 -5.03 -7.67
CA PRO A 200 -15.22 -5.57 -8.84
C PRO A 200 -16.61 -4.94 -9.06
N GLY A 201 -16.94 -4.62 -10.29
CA GLY A 201 -18.22 -4.02 -10.68
C GLY A 201 -18.43 -2.55 -10.27
N ARG A 202 -17.39 -1.87 -9.76
CA ARG A 202 -17.52 -0.48 -9.25
C ARG A 202 -16.78 0.56 -10.09
N SER A 203 -16.12 0.17 -11.17
CA SER A 203 -15.35 1.10 -12.03
C SER A 203 -16.21 2.25 -12.59
N ALA A 204 -17.47 1.97 -12.96
CA ALA A 204 -18.39 2.99 -13.44
C ALA A 204 -18.74 4.04 -12.37
N ASP A 205 -18.91 3.64 -11.10
CA ASP A 205 -19.15 4.54 -9.98
C ASP A 205 -17.95 5.44 -9.73
N PHE A 206 -16.74 4.86 -9.75
CA PHE A 206 -15.48 5.60 -9.61
C PHE A 206 -15.31 6.62 -10.74
N ASN A 207 -15.57 6.22 -12.00
CA ASN A 207 -15.46 7.11 -13.14
C ASN A 207 -16.45 8.28 -13.04
N ARG A 208 -17.71 8.03 -12.66
CA ARG A 208 -18.71 9.07 -12.45
C ARG A 208 -18.28 10.05 -11.37
N GLU A 209 -17.80 9.57 -10.23
CA GLU A 209 -17.33 10.39 -9.12
C GLU A 209 -16.10 11.22 -9.52
N ALA A 210 -15.12 10.59 -10.17
CA ALA A 210 -13.92 11.26 -10.65
C ALA A 210 -14.23 12.40 -11.65
N SER A 211 -15.27 12.24 -12.47
CA SER A 211 -15.67 13.22 -13.46
C SER A 211 -16.21 14.52 -12.85
N THR A 212 -16.54 14.53 -11.55
CA THR A 212 -16.95 15.75 -10.83
C THR A 212 -15.80 16.73 -10.59
N VAL A 213 -14.55 16.24 -10.66
CA VAL A 213 -13.34 17.05 -10.47
C VAL A 213 -12.77 17.45 -11.82
N ALA A 214 -12.74 18.75 -12.11
CA ALA A 214 -12.07 19.27 -13.29
C ALA A 214 -10.55 19.11 -13.17
N SER A 215 -9.99 18.12 -13.86
CA SER A 215 -8.56 17.82 -13.90
C SER A 215 -8.17 17.41 -15.32
N SER A 216 -6.98 17.83 -15.76
CA SER A 216 -6.38 17.38 -17.01
C SER A 216 -5.68 16.02 -16.88
N LEU A 217 -5.53 15.50 -15.66
CA LEU A 217 -4.96 14.17 -15.44
C LEU A 217 -5.95 13.12 -15.88
N GLU A 218 -5.48 12.21 -16.73
CA GLU A 218 -6.21 11.02 -17.13
C GLU A 218 -6.34 10.06 -15.93
N SER A 219 -7.55 9.56 -15.69
CA SER A 219 -7.84 8.62 -14.61
C SER A 219 -8.26 7.29 -15.18
N MET A 220 -7.61 6.23 -14.73
CA MET A 220 -7.95 4.85 -15.06
C MET A 220 -8.42 4.11 -13.81
N PHE A 221 -9.41 3.24 -13.99
CA PHE A 221 -9.98 2.44 -12.92
C PHE A 221 -9.77 0.96 -13.23
N ILE A 222 -8.96 0.30 -12.40
CA ILE A 222 -8.69 -1.13 -12.53
C ILE A 222 -9.47 -1.83 -11.43
N GLU A 223 -10.36 -2.73 -11.82
CA GLU A 223 -11.06 -3.57 -10.85
C GLU A 223 -10.11 -4.61 -10.28
N GLN A 224 -10.13 -4.75 -8.95
CA GLN A 224 -9.36 -5.78 -8.27
C GLN A 224 -9.98 -7.15 -8.59
N ASP A 225 -9.38 -7.83 -9.54
CA ASP A 225 -9.77 -9.15 -9.98
C ASP A 225 -9.64 -10.17 -8.83
N SER A 226 -10.49 -11.20 -8.86
CA SER A 226 -10.42 -12.34 -7.95
C SER A 226 -9.10 -13.13 -8.05
N SER A 227 -8.38 -13.04 -9.18
CA SER A 227 -7.04 -13.62 -9.32
C SER A 227 -6.02 -13.05 -8.33
N LEU A 228 -6.25 -11.82 -7.82
CA LEU A 228 -5.43 -11.16 -6.79
C LEU A 228 -5.90 -11.44 -5.36
N ALA A 229 -6.93 -12.26 -5.21
CA ALA A 229 -7.46 -12.67 -3.93
C ALA A 229 -6.80 -13.96 -3.44
N THR A 230 -7.04 -14.29 -2.17
CA THR A 230 -6.71 -15.59 -1.59
C THR A 230 -7.97 -16.26 -1.06
N LEU A 231 -7.86 -17.54 -0.71
CA LEU A 231 -8.95 -18.25 -0.04
C LEU A 231 -8.76 -18.26 1.46
N ARG A 232 -9.86 -18.41 2.18
CA ARG A 232 -9.85 -18.76 3.59
C ARG A 232 -9.63 -20.26 3.75
N PHE A 233 -8.81 -20.64 4.73
CA PHE A 233 -8.54 -22.02 5.08
C PHE A 233 -8.92 -22.27 6.54
N GLU A 234 -9.39 -23.47 6.83
CA GLU A 234 -9.60 -23.93 8.20
C GLU A 234 -8.27 -24.33 8.86
N SER A 235 -8.27 -24.58 10.15
CA SER A 235 -7.09 -25.07 10.87
C SER A 235 -6.57 -26.44 10.38
N SER A 236 -7.41 -27.19 9.68
CA SER A 236 -7.03 -28.43 8.97
C SER A 236 -6.26 -28.19 7.69
N GLY A 237 -6.25 -26.93 7.18
CA GLY A 237 -5.76 -26.56 5.86
C GLY A 237 -6.78 -26.78 4.74
N GLN A 238 -8.00 -27.24 5.05
CA GLN A 238 -9.07 -27.33 4.06
C GLN A 238 -9.56 -25.94 3.68
N VAL A 239 -10.03 -25.77 2.44
CA VAL A 239 -10.68 -24.53 2.00
C VAL A 239 -11.97 -24.33 2.81
N ALA A 240 -12.11 -23.17 3.42
CA ALA A 240 -13.31 -22.83 4.16
C ALA A 240 -14.46 -22.50 3.19
N LEU A 241 -15.55 -23.23 3.35
CA LEU A 241 -16.76 -23.03 2.56
C LEU A 241 -17.82 -22.32 3.42
N ASP A 242 -18.67 -21.53 2.77
CA ASP A 242 -19.85 -20.94 3.41
C ASP A 242 -20.96 -21.97 3.64
N ASP A 243 -22.09 -21.53 4.18
CA ASP A 243 -23.23 -22.40 4.49
C ASP A 243 -23.93 -22.96 3.21
N HIS A 244 -23.58 -22.45 2.04
CA HIS A 244 -24.04 -22.92 0.73
C HIS A 244 -23.00 -23.76 -0.02
N GLY A 245 -21.89 -24.10 0.62
CA GLY A 245 -20.80 -24.87 0.02
C GLY A 245 -19.97 -24.06 -0.99
N GLN A 246 -20.01 -22.72 -0.93
CA GLN A 246 -19.23 -21.87 -1.82
C GLN A 246 -17.89 -21.49 -1.19
N ILE A 247 -16.85 -21.37 -2.03
CA ILE A 247 -15.54 -20.86 -1.59
C ILE A 247 -15.66 -19.41 -1.13
N SER A 248 -14.90 -19.03 -0.12
CA SER A 248 -14.83 -17.66 0.36
C SER A 248 -13.47 -17.05 0.08
N SER A 249 -13.43 -16.14 -0.90
CA SER A 249 -12.24 -15.36 -1.22
C SER A 249 -12.13 -14.11 -0.35
N VAL A 250 -10.91 -13.62 -0.18
CA VAL A 250 -10.60 -12.35 0.50
C VAL A 250 -9.51 -11.63 -0.27
N PRO A 251 -9.48 -10.28 -0.23
CA PRO A 251 -8.31 -9.52 -0.68
C PRO A 251 -7.06 -9.98 0.10
N ALA A 252 -5.99 -10.23 -0.64
CA ALA A 252 -4.75 -10.74 -0.05
C ALA A 252 -3.80 -9.63 0.46
N GLY A 253 -4.34 -8.46 0.82
CA GLY A 253 -3.56 -7.30 1.30
C GLY A 253 -3.04 -6.39 0.17
N HIS A 254 -2.38 -5.29 0.53
CA HIS A 254 -1.90 -4.29 -0.45
C HIS A 254 -0.80 -4.84 -1.38
N GLY A 255 0.02 -5.77 -0.92
CA GLY A 255 1.06 -6.41 -1.73
C GLY A 255 0.50 -7.23 -2.89
N ALA A 256 -0.72 -7.74 -2.77
CA ALA A 256 -1.41 -8.44 -3.84
C ALA A 256 -1.67 -7.57 -5.08
N LEU A 257 -1.56 -6.25 -4.96
CA LEU A 257 -1.72 -5.31 -6.08
C LEU A 257 -0.42 -5.09 -6.87
N LEU A 258 0.72 -5.54 -6.38
CA LEU A 258 2.01 -5.35 -7.04
C LEU A 258 2.11 -6.03 -8.41
N PRO A 259 1.49 -7.21 -8.66
CA PRO A 259 1.40 -7.80 -10.00
C PRO A 259 0.70 -6.91 -11.04
N LEU A 260 -0.05 -5.89 -10.62
CA LEU A 260 -0.67 -4.91 -11.52
C LEU A 260 0.30 -3.84 -12.02
N LEU A 261 1.49 -3.70 -11.43
CA LEU A 261 2.45 -2.65 -11.81
C LEU A 261 2.87 -2.71 -13.29
N PRO A 262 3.12 -3.88 -13.93
CA PRO A 262 3.37 -3.92 -15.37
C PRO A 262 2.22 -3.35 -16.20
N ARG A 263 0.96 -3.54 -15.78
CA ARG A 263 -0.22 -3.00 -16.47
C ARG A 263 -0.25 -1.47 -16.50
N VAL A 264 0.46 -0.81 -15.58
CA VAL A 264 0.63 0.66 -15.62
C VAL A 264 1.29 1.09 -16.94
N ARG A 265 2.30 0.33 -17.44
CA ARG A 265 2.95 0.63 -18.72
C ARG A 265 2.06 0.36 -19.93
N GLU A 266 1.13 -0.58 -19.83
CA GLU A 266 0.14 -0.84 -20.90
C GLU A 266 -0.83 0.35 -21.03
N LEU A 267 -1.28 0.92 -19.91
CA LEU A 267 -2.18 2.05 -19.86
C LEU A 267 -1.47 3.40 -20.12
N PHE A 268 -0.26 3.54 -19.62
CA PHE A 268 0.57 4.72 -19.75
C PHE A 268 1.96 4.33 -20.28
N PRO A 269 2.15 4.21 -21.62
CA PRO A 269 3.39 3.67 -22.20
C PRO A 269 4.67 4.42 -21.83
N LYS A 270 4.56 5.71 -21.46
CA LYS A 270 5.68 6.52 -20.98
C LYS A 270 5.95 6.37 -19.47
N ALA A 271 5.13 5.60 -18.77
CA ALA A 271 5.32 5.41 -17.32
C ALA A 271 6.57 4.59 -17.01
N ARG A 272 7.44 5.15 -16.21
CA ARG A 272 8.64 4.54 -15.67
C ARG A 272 8.50 4.19 -14.20
N ALA A 273 7.65 4.93 -13.48
CA ALA A 273 7.49 4.80 -12.06
C ALA A 273 6.03 5.03 -11.62
N VAL A 274 5.75 4.61 -10.40
CA VAL A 274 4.48 4.84 -9.72
C VAL A 274 4.69 5.63 -8.44
N PHE A 275 3.70 6.48 -8.11
CA PHE A 275 3.57 7.12 -6.81
C PHE A 275 2.40 6.48 -6.06
N ILE A 276 2.73 5.69 -5.03
CA ILE A 276 1.75 4.88 -4.28
C ILE A 276 1.36 5.61 -3.00
N ARG A 277 0.07 5.83 -2.83
CA ARG A 277 -0.52 6.41 -1.62
C ARG A 277 -1.88 5.81 -1.32
N ASN A 278 -2.20 5.65 -0.04
CA ASN A 278 -3.53 5.20 0.36
C ASN A 278 -4.60 6.25 0.03
N ILE A 279 -5.78 5.78 -0.35
CA ILE A 279 -6.95 6.63 -0.61
C ILE A 279 -7.36 7.45 0.62
N ASP A 280 -7.17 6.93 1.81
CA ASP A 280 -7.61 7.54 3.06
C ASP A 280 -6.58 8.51 3.69
N ASN A 281 -5.41 8.65 3.09
CA ASN A 281 -4.42 9.66 3.50
C ASN A 281 -4.56 10.90 2.62
N ILE A 282 -5.34 11.87 3.09
CA ILE A 282 -5.57 13.16 2.43
C ILE A 282 -4.75 14.22 3.17
N SER A 283 -3.57 14.54 2.66
CA SER A 283 -2.60 15.38 3.38
C SER A 283 -2.77 16.88 3.19
N GLY A 284 -3.58 17.30 2.27
CA GLY A 284 -3.79 18.71 2.11
C GLY A 284 -2.93 19.38 1.03
N ASN A 285 -3.27 20.63 0.78
CA ASN A 285 -2.73 21.46 -0.29
C ASN A 285 -1.83 22.58 0.25
N SER A 286 -1.34 22.45 1.50
CA SER A 286 -0.41 23.45 2.03
C SER A 286 0.89 23.48 1.21
N SER A 287 1.50 24.66 1.08
CA SER A 287 2.79 24.80 0.40
C SER A 287 3.83 23.78 0.88
N LEU A 288 3.88 23.56 2.19
CA LEU A 288 4.76 22.57 2.79
C LEU A 288 4.56 21.14 2.24
N VAL A 289 3.31 20.69 2.10
CA VAL A 289 2.99 19.36 1.56
C VAL A 289 3.33 19.28 0.08
N VAL A 290 2.95 20.29 -0.69
CA VAL A 290 3.21 20.33 -2.14
C VAL A 290 4.71 20.39 -2.42
N GLU A 291 5.44 21.24 -1.73
CA GLU A 291 6.90 21.37 -1.86
C GLU A 291 7.63 20.08 -1.47
N ALA A 292 7.28 19.50 -0.31
CA ALA A 292 7.87 18.24 0.14
C ALA A 292 7.62 17.09 -0.86
N THR A 293 6.39 17.01 -1.40
CA THR A 293 6.05 15.95 -2.36
C THR A 293 6.75 16.16 -3.70
N ARG A 294 6.89 17.42 -4.16
CA ARG A 294 7.66 17.74 -5.37
C ARG A 294 9.14 17.42 -5.18
N SER A 295 9.74 17.87 -4.06
CA SER A 295 11.13 17.57 -3.76
C SER A 295 11.39 16.06 -3.68
N PHE A 296 10.47 15.31 -3.08
CA PHE A 296 10.54 13.84 -3.04
C PHE A 296 10.52 13.23 -4.45
N LYS A 297 9.62 13.72 -5.32
CA LYS A 297 9.54 13.30 -6.73
C LYS A 297 10.82 13.64 -7.49
N ASP A 298 11.31 14.87 -7.37
CA ASP A 298 12.47 15.33 -8.12
C ASP A 298 13.74 14.58 -7.72
N ASN A 299 13.94 14.32 -6.42
CA ASN A 299 15.04 13.47 -5.94
C ASN A 299 14.93 12.03 -6.45
N PHE A 300 13.71 11.47 -6.51
CA PHE A 300 13.48 10.16 -7.11
C PHE A 300 13.87 10.15 -8.59
N CYS A 301 13.35 11.08 -9.38
CA CYS A 301 13.63 11.16 -10.82
C CYS A 301 15.15 11.31 -11.10
N ARG A 302 15.81 12.19 -10.37
CA ARG A 302 17.25 12.40 -10.52
C ARG A 302 18.04 11.14 -10.16
N THR A 303 17.70 10.48 -9.06
CA THR A 303 18.38 9.23 -8.67
C THR A 303 18.12 8.13 -9.71
N LEU A 304 16.89 8.00 -10.22
CA LEU A 304 16.53 7.01 -11.22
C LEU A 304 17.29 7.24 -12.54
N SER A 305 17.38 8.48 -12.99
CA SER A 305 18.18 8.84 -14.20
C SER A 305 19.65 8.43 -14.05
N LEU A 306 20.24 8.67 -12.88
CA LEU A 306 21.62 8.24 -12.62
C LEU A 306 21.74 6.71 -12.49
N MET A 307 20.76 6.04 -11.92
CA MET A 307 20.73 4.57 -11.90
C MET A 307 20.66 3.98 -13.30
N ASP A 308 19.92 4.60 -14.23
CA ASP A 308 19.89 4.17 -15.64
C ASP A 308 21.25 4.32 -16.32
N ARG A 309 21.89 5.46 -16.12
CA ARG A 309 23.25 5.68 -16.62
C ARG A 309 24.26 4.69 -16.01
N LEU A 310 24.06 4.34 -14.72
CA LEU A 310 24.90 3.33 -14.05
C LEU A 310 24.68 1.95 -14.68
N ARG A 311 23.44 1.58 -15.00
CA ARG A 311 23.10 0.33 -15.71
C ARG A 311 23.71 0.29 -17.10
N GLU A 312 23.65 1.41 -17.82
CA GLU A 312 24.26 1.54 -19.16
C GLU A 312 25.78 1.39 -19.09
N ALA A 313 26.47 2.11 -18.21
CA ALA A 313 27.90 2.00 -18.01
C ALA A 313 28.32 0.57 -17.61
N ALA A 314 27.51 -0.11 -16.79
CA ALA A 314 27.73 -1.51 -16.43
C ALA A 314 27.63 -2.45 -17.64
N SER A 315 26.68 -2.21 -18.54
CA SER A 315 26.53 -2.99 -19.78
C SER A 315 27.72 -2.82 -20.72
N GLN A 316 28.37 -1.66 -20.69
CA GLN A 316 29.55 -1.30 -21.48
C GLN A 316 30.87 -1.66 -20.78
N HIS A 317 30.83 -2.16 -19.55
CA HIS A 317 32.00 -2.46 -18.71
C HIS A 317 32.89 -1.25 -18.44
N ASP A 318 32.31 -0.04 -18.46
CA ASP A 318 33.06 1.21 -18.22
C ASP A 318 33.20 1.49 -16.72
N MET A 319 34.26 0.96 -16.12
CA MET A 319 34.52 1.10 -14.68
C MET A 319 34.79 2.56 -14.26
N VAL A 320 35.31 3.40 -15.14
CA VAL A 320 35.55 4.82 -14.81
C VAL A 320 34.24 5.56 -14.71
N GLN A 321 33.35 5.36 -15.68
CA GLN A 321 32.04 5.97 -15.68
C GLN A 321 31.17 5.43 -14.53
N LEU A 322 31.22 4.13 -14.26
CA LEU A 322 30.52 3.51 -13.12
C LEU A 322 30.87 4.19 -11.79
N LYS A 323 32.17 4.35 -11.51
CA LYS A 323 32.63 5.00 -10.27
C LYS A 323 32.22 6.48 -10.20
N SER A 324 32.33 7.20 -11.33
CA SER A 324 31.94 8.62 -11.41
C SER A 324 30.42 8.80 -11.16
N ILE A 325 29.57 7.96 -11.74
CA ILE A 325 28.12 8.01 -11.53
C ILE A 325 27.78 7.59 -10.10
N GLY A 326 28.43 6.53 -9.58
CA GLY A 326 28.26 6.10 -8.19
C GLY A 326 28.55 7.23 -7.21
N GLN A 327 29.66 7.96 -7.40
CA GLN A 327 29.98 9.14 -6.59
C GLN A 327 28.91 10.23 -6.73
N SER A 328 28.43 10.50 -7.95
CA SER A 328 27.37 11.50 -8.16
C SER A 328 26.07 11.17 -7.39
N ILE A 329 25.71 9.90 -7.30
CA ILE A 329 24.53 9.47 -6.50
C ILE A 329 24.81 9.68 -5.01
N LEU A 330 25.99 9.31 -4.52
CA LEU A 330 26.38 9.51 -3.12
C LEU A 330 26.35 11.00 -2.72
N ASP A 331 26.89 11.86 -3.61
CA ASP A 331 26.93 13.31 -3.39
C ASP A 331 25.53 13.92 -3.29
N ILE A 332 24.59 13.49 -4.14
CA ILE A 332 23.17 13.92 -4.06
C ILE A 332 22.59 13.63 -2.67
N TRP A 333 22.88 12.45 -2.15
CA TRP A 333 22.32 12.01 -0.86
C TRP A 333 23.19 12.40 0.34
N GLY A 334 24.25 13.20 0.13
CA GLY A 334 25.12 13.71 1.19
C GLY A 334 25.93 12.61 1.89
N ILE A 335 26.21 11.51 1.18
CA ILE A 335 27.04 10.42 1.71
C ILE A 335 28.51 10.73 1.39
N THR A 336 29.28 11.05 2.42
CA THR A 336 30.71 11.31 2.29
C THR A 336 31.49 10.02 2.13
N THR A 337 32.48 10.03 1.25
CA THR A 337 33.44 8.94 1.02
C THR A 337 34.87 9.47 1.22
N ASP A 338 35.76 8.64 1.72
CA ASP A 338 37.18 8.96 1.76
C ASP A 338 37.79 8.72 0.40
N ALA A 339 38.95 9.37 0.11
CA ALA A 339 39.61 9.24 -1.16
C ALA A 339 40.08 7.79 -1.49
N ALA A 340 40.18 6.94 -0.48
CA ALA A 340 40.52 5.52 -0.61
C ALA A 340 39.29 4.60 -0.82
N ASP A 341 38.06 5.11 -0.64
CA ASP A 341 36.85 4.32 -0.77
C ASP A 341 36.52 4.08 -2.26
N ASP A 342 36.01 2.89 -2.55
CA ASP A 342 35.40 2.64 -3.86
C ASP A 342 33.99 3.21 -3.89
N PRO A 343 33.65 4.15 -4.81
CA PRO A 343 32.34 4.76 -4.87
C PRO A 343 31.19 3.77 -5.11
N LEU A 344 31.43 2.68 -5.85
CA LEU A 344 30.40 1.65 -6.09
C LEU A 344 30.13 0.82 -4.85
N GLU A 345 31.19 0.40 -4.15
CA GLU A 345 31.05 -0.30 -2.89
C GLU A 345 30.35 0.58 -1.86
N SER A 346 30.74 1.86 -1.77
CA SER A 346 30.10 2.85 -0.89
C SER A 346 28.64 3.10 -1.24
N LEU A 347 28.28 3.14 -2.53
CA LEU A 347 26.91 3.29 -3.00
C LEU A 347 26.02 2.18 -2.43
N PHE A 348 26.44 0.93 -2.56
CA PHE A 348 25.60 -0.19 -2.11
C PHE A 348 25.70 -0.42 -0.60
N SER A 349 26.87 -0.27 0.01
CA SER A 349 27.04 -0.51 1.45
C SER A 349 26.53 0.62 2.34
N ARG A 350 26.72 1.88 1.94
CA ARG A 350 26.37 3.06 2.77
C ARG A 350 25.02 3.67 2.42
N LEU A 351 24.67 3.74 1.12
CA LEU A 351 23.41 4.33 0.70
C LEU A 351 22.27 3.30 0.75
N PHE A 352 22.43 2.15 0.09
CA PHE A 352 21.41 1.11 0.06
C PHE A 352 21.49 0.13 1.23
N HIS A 353 22.58 0.17 2.02
CA HIS A 353 22.85 -0.74 3.14
C HIS A 353 22.78 -2.20 2.73
N THR A 354 23.32 -2.53 1.57
CA THR A 354 23.39 -3.89 1.06
C THR A 354 24.86 -4.33 1.07
N ASN A 355 25.14 -5.50 1.64
CA ASN A 355 26.49 -6.04 1.62
C ASN A 355 26.91 -6.36 0.19
N VAL A 356 28.14 -5.99 -0.16
CA VAL A 356 28.79 -6.31 -1.43
C VAL A 356 30.00 -7.19 -1.11
N THR A 357 29.96 -8.44 -1.53
CA THR A 357 31.02 -9.41 -1.22
C THR A 357 31.81 -9.83 -2.44
N LYS A 358 31.22 -9.76 -3.62
CA LYS A 358 31.80 -10.20 -4.90
C LYS A 358 31.43 -9.26 -6.04
N MET A 359 32.15 -8.17 -6.18
CA MET A 359 32.12 -7.37 -7.40
C MET A 359 32.84 -8.14 -8.54
N PRO A 360 32.33 -8.23 -9.76
CA PRO A 360 31.16 -7.58 -10.38
C PRO A 360 29.85 -8.41 -10.32
N GLU A 361 29.86 -9.66 -9.79
CA GLU A 361 28.67 -10.51 -9.76
C GLU A 361 27.52 -9.86 -8.99
N ASP A 362 27.84 -9.25 -7.85
CA ASP A 362 26.86 -8.52 -7.05
C ASP A 362 26.33 -7.29 -7.77
N LEU A 363 27.15 -6.61 -8.57
CA LEU A 363 26.78 -5.39 -9.26
C LEU A 363 25.59 -5.63 -10.21
N GLN A 364 25.66 -6.68 -11.04
CA GLN A 364 24.54 -6.99 -11.96
C GLN A 364 23.25 -7.26 -11.21
N ARG A 365 23.32 -8.05 -10.13
CA ARG A 365 22.17 -8.36 -9.29
C ARG A 365 21.58 -7.11 -8.64
N LEU A 366 22.40 -6.23 -8.11
CA LEU A 366 22.00 -5.00 -7.44
C LEU A 366 21.43 -3.97 -8.42
N LEU A 367 22.02 -3.83 -9.60
CA LEU A 367 21.52 -2.94 -10.64
C LEU A 367 20.20 -3.40 -11.26
N ALA A 368 19.91 -4.70 -11.26
CA ALA A 368 18.63 -5.25 -11.73
C ALA A 368 17.44 -4.91 -10.81
N ARG A 369 17.68 -4.52 -9.56
CA ARG A 369 16.65 -4.15 -8.61
C ARG A 369 16.03 -2.80 -8.98
N PRO A 370 14.69 -2.63 -8.83
CA PRO A 370 14.06 -1.34 -9.02
C PRO A 370 14.50 -0.35 -7.93
N LEU A 371 14.59 0.93 -8.29
CA LEU A 371 14.75 2.01 -7.33
C LEU A 371 13.43 2.27 -6.61
N VAL A 372 13.47 2.38 -5.27
CA VAL A 372 12.31 2.72 -4.44
C VAL A 372 12.69 3.79 -3.41
N LEU A 373 11.94 4.88 -3.38
CA LEU A 373 11.96 5.84 -2.30
C LEU A 373 10.73 5.66 -1.42
N MET A 374 10.93 5.50 -0.11
CA MET A 374 9.87 5.37 0.88
C MET A 374 9.97 6.53 1.88
N GLY A 375 8.97 7.43 1.84
CA GLY A 375 8.87 8.55 2.75
C GLY A 375 8.64 8.07 4.18
N GLN A 376 9.39 8.63 5.11
CA GLN A 376 9.32 8.34 6.55
C GLN A 376 8.90 9.60 7.28
N VAL A 377 7.82 9.54 8.04
CA VAL A 377 7.37 10.68 8.85
C VAL A 377 7.80 10.51 10.31
N PRO A 378 8.18 11.61 11.00
CA PRO A 378 8.50 11.54 12.44
C PRO A 378 7.34 10.97 13.24
N ASN A 379 7.62 10.06 14.19
CA ASN A 379 6.64 9.45 15.07
C ASN A 379 5.96 10.46 16.00
N SER A 380 4.71 10.18 16.34
CA SER A 380 4.03 10.71 17.52
C SER A 380 3.42 9.55 18.33
N ALA A 381 3.01 9.82 19.56
CA ALA A 381 2.67 8.80 20.56
C ALA A 381 1.63 7.74 20.14
N ASN A 382 0.84 7.98 19.07
CA ASN A 382 -0.25 7.09 18.64
C ASN A 382 -0.13 6.61 17.19
N ASP A 383 1.05 6.77 16.60
CA ASP A 383 1.22 6.38 15.19
C ASP A 383 1.37 4.88 15.02
N VAL A 384 0.73 4.36 13.98
CA VAL A 384 0.79 2.97 13.57
C VAL A 384 1.12 2.94 12.08
N GLY A 385 2.21 2.29 11.71
CA GLY A 385 2.65 2.14 10.33
C GLY A 385 3.87 1.23 10.23
N GLY A 386 4.41 1.11 9.02
CA GLY A 386 5.60 0.30 8.79
C GLY A 386 6.82 0.90 9.47
N THR A 387 7.47 0.11 10.31
CA THR A 387 8.74 0.44 10.96
C THR A 387 9.89 -0.01 10.08
N CYS A 388 10.86 0.89 9.85
CA CYS A 388 12.04 0.55 9.08
C CYS A 388 13.14 -0.01 9.98
N VAL A 389 13.65 -1.18 9.62
CA VAL A 389 14.65 -1.92 10.40
C VAL A 389 15.79 -2.39 9.52
N PHE A 390 16.89 -2.75 10.16
CA PHE A 390 17.93 -3.56 9.56
C PHE A 390 17.66 -5.04 9.92
N ALA A 391 17.64 -5.88 8.91
CA ALA A 391 17.41 -7.31 9.05
C ALA A 391 18.46 -8.12 8.28
N ASP A 392 18.64 -9.37 8.67
CA ASP A 392 19.40 -10.35 7.89
C ASP A 392 18.45 -11.06 6.93
N VAL A 393 18.73 -10.98 5.64
CA VAL A 393 17.99 -11.65 4.58
C VAL A 393 18.98 -12.54 3.84
N ASP A 394 18.94 -13.85 4.10
CA ASP A 394 19.81 -14.85 3.49
C ASP A 394 21.32 -14.55 3.68
N GLY A 395 21.71 -14.13 4.88
CA GLY A 395 23.09 -13.76 5.23
C GLY A 395 23.50 -12.37 4.79
N TRP A 396 22.57 -11.56 4.27
CA TRP A 396 22.81 -10.19 3.84
C TRP A 396 22.11 -9.20 4.77
N ARG A 397 22.92 -8.28 5.33
CA ARG A 397 22.35 -7.13 6.05
C ARG A 397 21.62 -6.22 5.06
N GLN A 398 20.33 -5.97 5.32
CA GLN A 398 19.49 -5.17 4.44
C GLN A 398 18.49 -4.34 5.22
N LYS A 399 17.96 -3.30 4.58
CA LYS A 399 16.82 -2.54 5.10
C LYS A 399 15.52 -3.26 4.79
N LEU A 400 14.59 -3.22 5.74
CA LEU A 400 13.25 -3.78 5.62
C LEU A 400 12.25 -2.86 6.31
N CYS A 401 11.11 -2.58 5.65
CA CYS A 401 9.97 -1.94 6.29
C CYS A 401 8.96 -3.03 6.69
N ILE A 402 8.58 -3.09 7.98
CA ILE A 402 7.74 -4.16 8.52
C ILE A 402 6.79 -3.60 9.59
N GLU A 403 5.63 -4.23 9.76
CA GLU A 403 4.68 -3.90 10.83
C GLU A 403 4.64 -5.01 11.90
N VAL A 404 4.23 -4.65 13.12
CA VAL A 404 4.15 -5.59 14.27
C VAL A 404 3.43 -6.91 13.96
N PRO A 405 2.29 -6.92 13.24
CA PRO A 405 1.59 -8.18 12.92
C PRO A 405 2.38 -9.14 12.03
N HIS A 406 3.41 -8.64 11.34
CA HIS A 406 4.21 -9.42 10.39
C HIS A 406 5.39 -10.12 11.03
N VAL A 407 5.73 -9.73 12.26
CA VAL A 407 6.88 -10.27 12.96
C VAL A 407 6.50 -11.59 13.64
N SER A 408 7.41 -12.56 13.58
CA SER A 408 7.25 -13.84 14.27
C SER A 408 7.04 -13.63 15.78
N GLU A 409 6.36 -14.57 16.44
CA GLU A 409 6.21 -14.49 17.90
C GLU A 409 7.55 -14.60 18.62
N THR A 410 8.47 -15.39 18.06
CA THR A 410 9.83 -15.56 18.58
C THR A 410 10.64 -14.26 18.52
N ASP A 411 10.48 -13.46 17.47
CA ASP A 411 11.21 -12.22 17.27
C ASP A 411 10.46 -10.97 17.77
N ARG A 412 9.20 -11.15 18.19
CA ARG A 412 8.31 -10.04 18.57
C ARG A 412 8.89 -9.17 19.66
N GLN A 413 9.48 -9.74 20.69
CA GLN A 413 10.07 -8.98 21.79
C GLN A 413 11.24 -8.14 21.28
N VAL A 414 12.15 -8.73 20.51
CA VAL A 414 13.29 -8.02 19.91
C VAL A 414 12.80 -6.92 18.97
N PHE A 415 11.77 -7.18 18.18
CA PHE A 415 11.17 -6.18 17.32
C PHE A 415 10.57 -5.02 18.12
N LEU A 416 9.80 -5.28 19.16
CA LEU A 416 9.18 -4.22 20.00
C LEU A 416 10.23 -3.36 20.68
N GLU A 417 11.32 -3.94 21.18
CA GLU A 417 12.46 -3.22 21.77
C GLU A 417 13.14 -2.33 20.72
N ASN A 418 13.27 -2.78 19.48
CA ASN A 418 13.79 -1.98 18.39
C ASN A 418 12.77 -0.93 17.91
N ALA A 419 11.50 -1.30 17.77
CA ALA A 419 10.44 -0.38 17.38
C ALA A 419 10.26 0.78 18.38
N ALA A 420 10.50 0.54 19.66
CA ALA A 420 10.50 1.58 20.68
C ALA A 420 11.61 2.64 20.47
N LYS A 421 12.66 2.31 19.72
CA LYS A 421 13.73 3.23 19.32
C LYS A 421 13.44 3.91 17.97
N ALA A 422 12.38 3.51 17.26
CA ALA A 422 12.02 4.07 15.98
C ALA A 422 11.60 5.53 16.12
N THR A 423 12.25 6.40 15.37
CA THR A 423 11.95 7.83 15.33
C THR A 423 10.97 8.19 14.24
N HIS A 424 10.72 7.26 13.29
CA HIS A 424 9.91 7.46 12.11
C HIS A 424 9.11 6.19 11.77
N PHE A 425 8.08 6.36 10.93
CA PHE A 425 7.34 5.25 10.33
C PHE A 425 6.95 5.59 8.88
N ASN A 426 6.62 4.57 8.08
CA ASN A 426 6.14 4.75 6.71
C ASN A 426 4.61 4.90 6.67
N PRO A 427 4.08 6.01 6.12
CA PRO A 427 2.64 6.24 5.99
C PRO A 427 2.04 5.75 4.67
N VAL A 428 2.70 4.84 3.93
CA VAL A 428 2.44 4.53 2.51
C VAL A 428 2.61 5.78 1.64
N PHE A 429 3.84 6.28 1.61
CA PHE A 429 4.29 7.39 0.77
C PHE A 429 5.49 6.89 -0.02
N VAL A 430 5.24 6.30 -1.20
CA VAL A 430 6.23 5.48 -1.92
C VAL A 430 6.30 5.88 -3.37
N MET A 431 7.49 6.20 -3.87
CA MET A 431 7.79 6.22 -5.30
C MET A 431 8.64 5.01 -5.65
N ALA A 432 8.19 4.27 -6.65
CA ALA A 432 8.84 3.04 -7.07
C ALA A 432 8.99 2.98 -8.58
N GLU A 433 10.18 2.66 -9.04
CA GLU A 433 10.38 2.24 -10.43
C GLU A 433 9.52 1.02 -10.72
N ILE A 434 8.83 0.99 -11.86
CA ILE A 434 8.01 -0.16 -12.25
C ILE A 434 8.94 -1.34 -12.56
N PRO A 435 8.88 -2.43 -11.79
CA PRO A 435 9.76 -3.57 -11.98
C PRO A 435 9.46 -4.32 -13.29
N GLY A 436 10.47 -5.02 -13.80
CA GLY A 436 10.27 -5.96 -14.89
C GLY A 436 9.53 -7.23 -14.43
N GLN A 437 8.99 -7.99 -15.39
CA GLN A 437 8.20 -9.21 -15.11
C GLN A 437 9.01 -10.27 -14.34
N THR A 438 10.32 -10.38 -14.57
CA THR A 438 11.21 -11.31 -13.86
C THR A 438 11.21 -11.03 -12.36
N MET A 439 11.22 -9.75 -11.96
CA MET A 439 11.18 -9.38 -10.55
C MET A 439 9.82 -9.70 -9.93
N ILE A 440 8.72 -9.45 -10.65
CA ILE A 440 7.38 -9.80 -10.19
C ILE A 440 7.23 -11.30 -10.00
N ASN A 441 7.77 -12.10 -10.89
CA ASN A 441 7.77 -13.55 -10.75
C ASN A 441 8.60 -14.01 -9.53
N ALA A 442 9.71 -13.32 -9.22
CA ALA A 442 10.49 -13.61 -8.03
C ALA A 442 9.72 -13.35 -6.72
N TRP A 443 8.79 -12.39 -6.73
CA TRP A 443 7.94 -12.12 -5.56
C TRP A 443 7.02 -13.30 -5.21
N ASN A 444 6.60 -14.10 -6.18
CA ASN A 444 5.77 -15.29 -5.93
C ASN A 444 6.51 -16.37 -5.13
N SER A 445 7.85 -16.36 -5.18
CA SER A 445 8.72 -17.27 -4.42
C SER A 445 9.31 -16.64 -3.16
N HIS A 446 8.74 -15.53 -2.70
CA HIS A 446 9.23 -14.78 -1.56
C HIS A 446 9.34 -15.67 -0.31
N PRO A 447 10.51 -15.69 0.38
CA PRO A 447 10.68 -16.49 1.60
C PRO A 447 9.95 -15.90 2.82
N PHE A 448 9.48 -14.67 2.71
CA PHE A 448 8.82 -13.90 3.75
C PHE A 448 7.32 -13.83 3.48
N TRP A 449 6.48 -14.18 4.45
CA TRP A 449 5.03 -14.23 4.28
C TRP A 449 4.30 -14.14 5.63
N LEU A 450 3.08 -13.67 5.56
CA LEU A 450 2.18 -13.50 6.69
C LEU A 450 0.92 -14.34 6.50
N VAL A 451 0.53 -15.07 7.52
CA VAL A 451 -0.77 -15.74 7.62
C VAL A 451 -1.62 -15.00 8.65
N ALA A 452 -2.72 -14.41 8.18
CA ALA A 452 -3.68 -13.74 9.03
C ALA A 452 -4.65 -14.76 9.64
N LYS A 453 -4.99 -14.57 10.92
CA LYS A 453 -5.98 -15.32 11.68
C LYS A 453 -7.21 -14.46 11.92
N LYS A 454 -8.37 -14.88 11.46
CA LYS A 454 -9.62 -14.11 11.58
C LYS A 454 -10.80 -15.00 12.01
N SER A 455 -11.84 -14.38 12.53
CA SER A 455 -13.15 -15.03 12.69
C SER A 455 -14.02 -14.78 11.45
N TRP A 456 -14.68 -15.82 10.94
CA TRP A 456 -15.61 -15.77 9.83
C TRP A 456 -16.77 -16.75 10.07
N ASN A 457 -17.98 -16.24 10.07
CA ASN A 457 -19.19 -17.03 10.38
C ASN A 457 -19.06 -17.85 11.67
N GLY A 458 -18.48 -17.23 12.73
CA GLY A 458 -18.25 -17.91 14.02
C GLY A 458 -17.11 -18.96 14.03
N ARG A 459 -16.49 -19.22 12.88
CA ARG A 459 -15.36 -20.15 12.73
C ARG A 459 -14.04 -19.39 12.64
N GLN A 460 -12.96 -20.01 13.13
CA GLN A 460 -11.62 -19.49 12.96
C GLN A 460 -11.09 -19.90 11.59
N VAL A 461 -10.62 -18.91 10.82
CA VAL A 461 -10.06 -19.13 9.49
C VAL A 461 -8.71 -18.43 9.36
N TYR A 462 -7.92 -18.90 8.40
CA TYR A 462 -6.57 -18.45 8.12
C TYR A 462 -6.44 -18.15 6.63
N TYR A 463 -5.63 -17.15 6.30
CA TYR A 463 -5.31 -16.87 4.90
C TYR A 463 -3.99 -16.12 4.77
N GLN A 464 -3.34 -16.30 3.63
CA GLN A 464 -2.12 -15.57 3.26
C GLN A 464 -2.44 -14.10 3.01
N GLU A 465 -1.73 -13.19 3.66
CA GLU A 465 -1.65 -11.78 3.28
C GLU A 465 -0.32 -11.49 2.58
N SER A 466 -0.36 -10.59 1.60
CA SER A 466 0.81 -10.03 0.92
C SER A 466 0.93 -8.55 1.27
N ILE A 467 2.12 -8.10 1.62
CA ILE A 467 2.34 -6.76 2.14
C ILE A 467 3.23 -5.98 1.19
N LEU A 468 2.82 -4.76 0.88
CA LEU A 468 3.55 -3.86 -0.02
C LEU A 468 5.03 -3.70 0.42
N TYR A 469 5.24 -3.60 1.73
CA TYR A 469 6.55 -3.36 2.31
C TYR A 469 7.53 -4.52 2.17
N GLU A 470 7.04 -5.76 2.10
CA GLU A 470 7.86 -6.96 1.90
C GLU A 470 8.62 -6.91 0.58
N MET A 471 8.04 -6.27 -0.41
CA MET A 471 8.57 -6.19 -1.76
C MET A 471 9.30 -4.87 -1.99
N LEU A 472 8.56 -3.77 -1.96
CA LEU A 472 9.11 -2.45 -2.28
C LEU A 472 9.97 -1.86 -1.15
N GLY A 473 9.71 -2.24 0.10
CA GLY A 473 10.47 -1.79 1.27
C GLY A 473 11.59 -2.74 1.70
N CYS A 474 11.88 -3.78 0.92
CA CYS A 474 12.90 -4.77 1.24
C CYS A 474 14.13 -4.62 0.34
N GLY A 475 15.30 -4.37 0.92
CA GLY A 475 16.57 -4.24 0.23
C GLY A 475 16.97 -5.50 -0.56
N HIS A 476 16.37 -6.66 -0.31
CA HIS A 476 16.57 -7.86 -1.11
C HIS A 476 15.97 -7.74 -2.52
N TYR A 477 14.86 -7.02 -2.66
CA TYR A 477 14.10 -6.89 -3.92
C TYR A 477 14.21 -5.51 -4.56
N ALA A 478 14.63 -4.50 -3.83
CA ALA A 478 14.70 -3.13 -4.30
C ALA A 478 15.97 -2.41 -3.82
N ASN A 479 16.44 -1.45 -4.57
CA ASN A 479 17.39 -0.44 -4.10
C ASN A 479 16.58 0.62 -3.34
N VAL A 480 16.32 0.37 -2.05
CA VAL A 480 15.40 1.15 -1.24
C VAL A 480 16.10 2.25 -0.47
N LEU A 481 15.55 3.47 -0.57
CA LEU A 481 15.93 4.62 0.24
C LEU A 481 14.76 5.00 1.15
N PHE A 482 15.00 4.97 2.46
CA PHE A 482 14.09 5.54 3.44
C PHE A 482 14.44 7.01 3.62
N VAL A 483 13.47 7.89 3.40
CA VAL A 483 13.72 9.33 3.31
C VAL A 483 12.76 10.09 4.21
N GLU A 484 13.29 10.93 5.10
CA GLU A 484 12.46 11.77 5.97
C GLU A 484 11.60 12.73 5.13
N VAL A 485 10.31 12.77 5.42
CA VAL A 485 9.36 13.74 4.87
C VAL A 485 8.58 14.41 6.00
N PRO A 486 8.13 15.66 5.81
CA PRO A 486 7.37 16.36 6.84
C PRO A 486 6.12 15.60 7.28
N ARG A 487 5.83 15.62 8.58
CA ARG A 487 4.62 14.98 9.11
C ARG A 487 3.33 15.46 8.44
N ALA A 488 3.31 16.65 7.90
CA ALA A 488 2.16 17.21 7.19
C ALA A 488 1.69 16.37 5.98
N VAL A 489 2.56 15.51 5.40
CA VAL A 489 2.16 14.58 4.33
C VAL A 489 1.31 13.40 4.83
N PHE A 490 1.17 13.25 6.15
CA PHE A 490 0.40 12.18 6.78
C PHE A 490 -0.80 12.74 7.54
N ASN A 491 -1.98 12.56 6.97
CA ASN A 491 -3.25 12.95 7.55
C ASN A 491 -4.30 11.86 7.27
N PRO A 492 -4.20 10.72 7.97
CA PRO A 492 -5.05 9.57 7.70
C PRO A 492 -6.44 9.75 8.31
N HIS A 493 -7.46 9.34 7.57
CA HIS A 493 -8.84 9.28 8.00
C HIS A 493 -9.22 7.83 8.29
N LYS A 494 -8.84 7.31 9.45
CA LYS A 494 -9.07 5.90 9.82
C LYS A 494 -10.45 5.65 10.39
N SER A 495 -11.10 6.67 10.94
CA SER A 495 -12.46 6.62 11.47
C SER A 495 -13.34 7.71 10.83
N LEU A 496 -14.65 7.53 10.91
CA LEU A 496 -15.61 8.52 10.42
C LEU A 496 -15.45 9.88 11.13
N LYS A 497 -15.03 9.87 12.40
CA LYS A 497 -14.77 11.09 13.17
C LYS A 497 -13.58 11.91 12.63
N ASP A 498 -12.57 11.25 12.08
CA ASP A 498 -11.41 11.95 11.50
C ASP A 498 -11.82 12.84 10.32
N ALA A 499 -12.79 12.39 9.51
CA ALA A 499 -13.29 13.14 8.37
C ALA A 499 -14.02 14.44 8.73
N GLY A 500 -14.54 14.57 9.95
CA GLY A 500 -15.21 15.78 10.45
C GLY A 500 -14.27 16.89 10.93
N GLN A 501 -12.96 16.70 10.87
CA GLN A 501 -12.01 17.66 11.42
C GLN A 501 -11.89 18.95 10.60
N LYS A 502 -11.73 20.07 11.29
CA LYS A 502 -11.77 21.42 10.70
C LYS A 502 -10.70 21.71 9.65
N HIS A 503 -9.54 21.07 9.71
CA HIS A 503 -8.42 21.34 8.80
C HIS A 503 -8.69 20.90 7.35
N LEU A 504 -9.64 20.00 7.10
CA LEU A 504 -10.04 19.65 5.73
C LEU A 504 -10.92 20.71 5.05
N ARG A 505 -11.55 21.59 5.83
CA ARG A 505 -12.43 22.65 5.29
C ARG A 505 -11.69 23.74 4.52
N HIS A 506 -10.40 23.97 4.82
CA HIS A 506 -9.61 25.00 4.16
C HIS A 506 -9.10 24.60 2.77
N TRP A 507 -9.27 23.37 2.38
CA TRP A 507 -8.81 22.81 1.13
C TRP A 507 -9.62 23.17 -0.10
N ILE A 508 -10.91 23.28 0.11
CA ILE A 508 -11.90 23.42 -0.99
C ILE A 508 -12.02 24.86 -1.43
N LYS A 509 -11.53 25.80 -0.65
CA LYS A 509 -11.67 27.25 -0.90
C LYS A 509 -10.44 27.94 -1.45
N SER A 510 -9.35 27.26 -1.65
CA SER A 510 -8.12 27.74 -2.32
C SER A 510 -7.90 27.03 -3.65
#